data_9f0dea9f305feaf4195994619773ab7b
#
_entry.id   9f0dea9f305feaf4195994619773ab7b
#
_cell.length_a   1.000
_cell.length_b   1.000
_cell.length_c   1.000
_cell.angle_alpha   90.00
_cell.angle_beta   90.00
_cell.angle_gamma   90.00
#
_symmetry.space_group_name_H-M   'P 1'
#
loop_
_entity.id
_entity.type
_entity.pdbx_description
1 polymer ?
#
loop_
_entity_poly.entity_id
_entity_poly.type
_entity_poly.pdbx_seq_one_letter_code
_entity_poly.pdbx_strand_id
1 'polypeptide(L)'
;MANKKIDNLAIANLRVLAIEAINEAKSGHPGIALGAAPILHNLYRYHLKVDPKNSNWFNRDRFVMSAGHGSSILYATLALAGYKISLADLKNFRQSDSPTPGHPEVDITDGVDVSTGPLGQGIGMAVGLAMAESHLSKVFNKEDVRIVDHYTYCLCGDGDLQEGVALEALSFAGHNKLEKLIILFDSNDIQLDGPTKDIVSFDFKEYMESLGFAYYLVKDGENLSELNKVLEKAKQSDKPNFIEVKTKIGYGSSLEGQNKVHGSPLPSDEVASFRAKLEGEAFTVLKEVEKLYKDLEEVASSRYLTWEKELKAYSKKYPEEYKNFKKVLNKDYKVDFSKLSTYEDKVSATRSLNQDVMNEIFMQLPRLFGGAADLASSTKASLNSSFYSKDNKEGSNIRFGVRELSLIHIWRCRRSTLCRSRWSPYHSKKKRKTKKKEVQYLCPYTTSKSNTTQTPLSHSTRWKTS
;
A
#
# COMPACT_ATOMS: atom_id res chain seq x y z
N MET A 1 -0.09 28.58 -5.37
CA MET A 1 1.29 28.47 -5.89
C MET A 1 2.18 27.97 -4.78
N ALA A 2 3.07 27.00 -5.08
CA ALA A 2 4.04 26.49 -4.11
C ALA A 2 4.93 27.65 -3.61
N ASN A 3 5.06 27.79 -2.30
CA ASN A 3 6.02 28.73 -1.72
C ASN A 3 7.39 28.03 -1.66
N LYS A 4 8.15 28.15 -2.72
CA LYS A 4 9.42 27.43 -2.94
C LYS A 4 10.35 27.45 -1.70
N LYS A 5 10.39 28.55 -0.96
CA LYS A 5 11.28 28.69 0.21
C LYS A 5 10.85 27.77 1.36
N ILE A 6 9.57 27.79 1.72
CA ILE A 6 9.07 26.97 2.86
C ILE A 6 9.01 25.49 2.50
N ASP A 7 8.71 25.16 1.24
CA ASP A 7 8.72 23.78 0.77
C ASP A 7 10.12 23.18 0.83
N ASN A 8 11.15 23.94 0.39
CA ASN A 8 12.55 23.51 0.49
C ASN A 8 13.00 23.29 1.95
N LEU A 9 12.56 24.16 2.88
CA LEU A 9 12.83 23.99 4.31
C LEU A 9 12.16 22.72 4.86
N ALA A 10 10.92 22.47 4.45
CA ALA A 10 10.17 21.28 4.88
C ALA A 10 10.84 19.99 4.34
N ILE A 11 11.23 19.96 3.07
CA ILE A 11 11.96 18.83 2.48
C ILE A 11 13.30 18.60 3.19
N ALA A 12 14.05 19.66 3.47
CA ALA A 12 15.31 19.56 4.20
C ALA A 12 15.08 19.00 5.61
N ASN A 13 14.04 19.44 6.31
CA ASN A 13 13.69 18.92 7.64
C ASN A 13 13.30 17.43 7.60
N LEU A 14 12.49 17.01 6.62
CA LEU A 14 12.14 15.60 6.41
C LEU A 14 13.37 14.74 6.17
N ARG A 15 14.28 15.17 5.28
CA ARG A 15 15.54 14.48 4.99
C ARG A 15 16.36 14.27 6.27
N VAL A 16 16.54 15.35 7.03
CA VAL A 16 17.37 15.32 8.24
C VAL A 16 16.76 14.40 9.30
N LEU A 17 15.47 14.51 9.60
CA LEU A 17 14.80 13.62 10.54
C LEU A 17 14.92 12.14 10.13
N ALA A 18 14.79 11.84 8.86
CA ALA A 18 14.88 10.47 8.36
C ALA A 18 16.29 9.88 8.49
N ILE A 19 17.35 10.66 8.17
CA ILE A 19 18.73 10.18 8.28
C ILE A 19 19.21 10.14 9.75
N GLU A 20 18.70 11.03 10.61
CA GLU A 20 18.94 10.97 12.07
C GLU A 20 18.36 9.67 12.66
N ALA A 21 17.12 9.31 12.29
CA ALA A 21 16.50 8.06 12.73
C ALA A 21 17.30 6.84 12.28
N ILE A 22 17.80 6.83 11.04
CA ILE A 22 18.64 5.75 10.50
C ILE A 22 19.97 5.66 11.26
N ASN A 23 20.60 6.80 11.54
CA ASN A 23 21.88 6.83 12.24
C ASN A 23 21.75 6.42 13.71
N GLU A 24 20.69 6.85 14.40
CA GLU A 24 20.40 6.41 15.76
C GLU A 24 20.20 4.89 15.82
N ALA A 25 19.43 4.34 14.88
CA ALA A 25 19.21 2.90 14.76
C ALA A 25 20.46 2.13 14.27
N LYS A 26 21.49 2.80 13.75
CA LYS A 26 22.65 2.20 13.07
C LYS A 26 22.25 1.24 11.95
N SER A 27 21.09 1.45 11.37
CA SER A 27 20.48 0.57 10.35
C SER A 27 19.40 1.30 9.59
N GLY A 28 19.36 1.18 8.25
CA GLY A 28 18.33 1.75 7.40
C GLY A 28 18.86 2.13 6.03
N HIS A 29 18.03 2.81 5.25
CA HIS A 29 18.26 3.09 3.84
C HIS A 29 18.22 4.61 3.60
N PRO A 30 19.35 5.34 3.79
CA PRO A 30 19.38 6.80 3.64
C PRO A 30 19.21 7.24 2.19
N GLY A 31 19.57 6.40 1.22
CA GLY A 31 19.52 6.75 -0.19
C GLY A 31 18.17 7.22 -0.67
N ILE A 32 17.14 6.38 -0.48
CA ILE A 32 15.74 6.72 -0.82
C ILE A 32 15.19 7.82 0.11
N ALA A 33 15.60 7.85 1.37
CA ALA A 33 15.15 8.87 2.31
C ALA A 33 15.55 10.28 1.87
N LEU A 34 16.73 10.42 1.29
CA LEU A 34 17.22 11.67 0.74
C LEU A 34 16.64 11.97 -0.66
N GLY A 35 16.52 10.95 -1.52
CA GLY A 35 16.05 11.12 -2.90
C GLY A 35 14.56 11.39 -3.01
N ALA A 36 13.72 10.60 -2.31
CA ALA A 36 12.26 10.66 -2.46
C ALA A 36 11.56 11.67 -1.54
N ALA A 37 12.28 12.41 -0.68
CA ALA A 37 11.68 13.38 0.22
C ALA A 37 10.79 14.44 -0.47
N PRO A 38 11.15 15.00 -1.64
CA PRO A 38 10.29 15.93 -2.35
C PRO A 38 8.97 15.32 -2.82
N ILE A 39 8.99 14.04 -3.22
CA ILE A 39 7.79 13.32 -3.66
C ILE A 39 6.80 13.21 -2.49
N LEU A 40 7.26 12.75 -1.32
CA LEU A 40 6.42 12.62 -0.13
C LEU A 40 5.91 13.98 0.35
N HIS A 41 6.79 14.98 0.46
CA HIS A 41 6.37 16.34 0.82
C HIS A 41 5.28 16.85 -0.12
N ASN A 42 5.49 16.72 -1.42
CA ASN A 42 4.55 17.18 -2.43
C ASN A 42 3.18 16.49 -2.30
N LEU A 43 3.17 15.16 -2.13
CA LEU A 43 1.94 14.41 -1.96
C LEU A 43 1.16 14.86 -0.72
N TYR A 44 1.78 14.87 0.45
CA TYR A 44 1.11 15.18 1.71
C TYR A 44 0.69 16.66 1.80
N ARG A 45 1.46 17.55 1.18
CA ARG A 45 1.14 18.97 1.19
C ARG A 45 0.03 19.35 0.22
N TYR A 46 0.03 18.82 -1.00
CA TYR A 46 -0.78 19.37 -2.09
C TYR A 46 -1.84 18.43 -2.66
N HIS A 47 -1.65 17.12 -2.53
CA HIS A 47 -2.44 16.16 -3.30
C HIS A 47 -3.27 15.21 -2.46
N LEU A 48 -2.74 14.65 -1.38
CA LEU A 48 -3.44 13.66 -0.57
C LEU A 48 -4.63 14.28 0.18
N LYS A 49 -5.78 13.65 0.06
CA LYS A 49 -6.97 13.92 0.86
C LYS A 49 -6.97 12.97 2.06
N VAL A 50 -6.30 13.37 3.12
CA VAL A 50 -6.21 12.60 4.37
C VAL A 50 -6.61 13.49 5.54
N ASP A 51 -6.96 12.89 6.67
CA ASP A 51 -7.13 13.59 7.96
C ASP A 51 -6.42 12.79 9.04
N PRO A 52 -5.25 13.25 9.52
CA PRO A 52 -4.48 12.56 10.55
C PRO A 52 -5.25 12.36 11.87
N LYS A 53 -6.18 13.27 12.21
CA LYS A 53 -7.04 13.15 13.40
C LYS A 53 -8.09 12.06 13.23
N ASN A 54 -8.46 11.77 11.99
CA ASN A 54 -9.38 10.71 11.59
C ASN A 54 -8.69 9.75 10.60
N SER A 55 -7.54 9.19 11.00
CA SER A 55 -6.67 8.36 10.16
C SER A 55 -7.37 7.14 9.55
N ASN A 56 -8.52 6.74 10.09
CA ASN A 56 -9.38 5.68 9.57
C ASN A 56 -10.54 6.19 8.69
N TRP A 57 -10.57 7.46 8.33
CA TRP A 57 -11.59 8.01 7.44
C TRP A 57 -11.75 7.17 6.18
N PHE A 58 -12.96 6.71 5.89
CA PHE A 58 -13.21 5.77 4.81
C PHE A 58 -12.87 6.35 3.43
N ASN A 59 -13.27 7.60 3.16
CA ASN A 59 -13.08 8.24 1.85
C ASN A 59 -11.76 9.03 1.73
N ARG A 60 -10.79 8.77 2.63
CA ARG A 60 -9.45 9.33 2.47
C ARG A 60 -8.70 8.68 1.31
N ASP A 61 -7.78 9.40 0.70
CA ASP A 61 -6.82 8.80 -0.23
C ASP A 61 -5.96 7.74 0.49
N ARG A 62 -5.37 6.85 -0.29
CA ARG A 62 -4.46 5.80 0.18
C ARG A 62 -3.05 6.10 -0.30
N PHE A 63 -2.08 5.90 0.58
CA PHE A 63 -0.68 5.95 0.21
C PHE A 63 0.02 4.63 0.53
N VAL A 64 0.63 4.03 -0.47
CA VAL A 64 1.39 2.77 -0.35
C VAL A 64 2.86 3.05 -0.63
N MET A 65 3.70 2.86 0.38
CA MET A 65 5.14 2.86 0.24
C MET A 65 5.60 1.46 -0.19
N SER A 66 5.52 1.14 -1.50
CA SER A 66 5.94 -0.17 -2.02
C SER A 66 7.44 -0.39 -1.81
N ALA A 67 8.24 0.63 -2.06
CA ALA A 67 9.65 0.68 -1.66
C ALA A 67 9.76 0.79 -0.12
N GLY A 68 9.34 -0.27 0.58
CA GLY A 68 9.17 -0.28 2.03
C GLY A 68 10.46 -0.01 2.83
N HIS A 69 11.62 -0.19 2.21
CA HIS A 69 12.91 0.19 2.78
C HIS A 69 13.05 1.70 3.02
N GLY A 70 12.23 2.54 2.35
CA GLY A 70 12.10 3.98 2.60
C GLY A 70 11.25 4.34 3.83
N SER A 71 11.02 3.43 4.76
CA SER A 71 10.15 3.63 5.93
C SER A 71 10.52 4.84 6.78
N SER A 72 11.80 5.17 6.95
CA SER A 72 12.25 6.31 7.75
C SER A 72 11.70 7.65 7.24
N ILE A 73 11.75 7.89 5.94
CA ILE A 73 11.21 9.12 5.35
C ILE A 73 9.67 9.14 5.39
N LEU A 74 9.02 7.98 5.27
CA LEU A 74 7.57 7.88 5.48
C LEU A 74 7.20 8.27 6.90
N TYR A 75 7.89 7.73 7.92
CA TYR A 75 7.58 8.03 9.32
C TYR A 75 7.86 9.50 9.67
N ALA A 76 8.96 10.07 9.18
CA ALA A 76 9.21 11.50 9.32
C ALA A 76 8.07 12.34 8.69
N THR A 77 7.57 11.93 7.52
CA THR A 77 6.45 12.61 6.86
C THR A 77 5.15 12.47 7.65
N LEU A 78 4.83 11.27 8.15
CA LEU A 78 3.63 11.03 8.95
C LEU A 78 3.69 11.82 10.28
N ALA A 79 4.85 11.88 10.93
CA ALA A 79 5.05 12.68 12.14
C ALA A 79 4.76 14.17 11.90
N LEU A 80 5.31 14.76 10.84
CA LEU A 80 5.06 16.15 10.49
C LEU A 80 3.62 16.39 10.04
N ALA A 81 3.01 15.43 9.36
CA ALA A 81 1.62 15.53 8.91
C ALA A 81 0.58 15.39 10.03
N GLY A 82 1.00 15.14 11.28
CA GLY A 82 0.12 15.14 12.45
C GLY A 82 -0.49 13.79 12.81
N TYR A 83 0.03 12.68 12.25
CA TYR A 83 -0.33 11.33 12.68
C TYR A 83 0.26 11.02 14.07
N LYS A 84 -0.21 9.95 14.70
CA LYS A 84 0.21 9.54 16.05
C LYS A 84 1.62 8.94 16.06
N ILE A 85 2.58 9.71 15.60
CA ILE A 85 4.01 9.41 15.58
C ILE A 85 4.73 10.64 16.11
N SER A 86 5.46 10.50 17.21
CA SER A 86 6.24 11.58 17.82
C SER A 86 7.69 11.58 17.31
N LEU A 87 8.40 12.68 17.54
CA LEU A 87 9.85 12.73 17.28
C LEU A 87 10.64 11.73 18.15
N ALA A 88 10.13 11.41 19.34
CA ALA A 88 10.68 10.35 20.19
C ALA A 88 10.52 8.97 19.56
N ASP A 89 9.43 8.72 18.84
CA ASP A 89 9.24 7.47 18.10
C ASP A 89 10.22 7.35 16.92
N LEU A 90 10.57 8.47 16.28
CA LEU A 90 11.62 8.47 15.24
C LEU A 90 12.99 8.11 15.81
N LYS A 91 13.33 8.53 17.04
CA LYS A 91 14.56 8.08 17.74
C LYS A 91 14.56 6.57 18.00
N ASN A 92 13.38 5.99 18.19
CA ASN A 92 13.20 4.56 18.42
C ASN A 92 12.99 3.77 17.11
N PHE A 93 13.39 4.32 15.97
CA PHE A 93 13.29 3.64 14.67
C PHE A 93 13.96 2.27 14.72
N ARG A 94 13.26 1.24 14.23
CA ARG A 94 13.71 -0.17 14.20
C ARG A 94 13.93 -0.82 15.57
N GLN A 95 13.53 -0.18 16.68
CA GLN A 95 13.60 -0.79 17.99
C GLN A 95 12.39 -1.67 18.27
N SER A 96 12.53 -2.61 19.24
CA SER A 96 11.42 -3.46 19.67
C SER A 96 10.28 -2.62 20.23
N ASP A 97 9.05 -3.01 19.88
CA ASP A 97 7.81 -2.36 20.33
C ASP A 97 7.65 -0.88 19.89
N SER A 98 8.52 -0.38 19.00
CA SER A 98 8.39 0.95 18.41
C SER A 98 7.26 1.02 17.38
N PRO A 99 6.52 2.15 17.28
CA PRO A 99 5.57 2.39 16.21
C PRO A 99 6.25 2.71 14.85
N THR A 100 7.58 2.73 14.81
CA THR A 100 8.40 2.98 13.62
C THR A 100 9.28 1.77 13.28
N PRO A 101 8.68 0.61 12.89
CA PRO A 101 9.42 -0.59 12.54
C PRO A 101 10.29 -0.40 11.30
N GLY A 102 11.15 -1.37 10.99
CA GLY A 102 12.10 -1.29 9.86
C GLY A 102 11.46 -1.15 8.48
N HIS A 103 10.24 -1.62 8.32
CA HIS A 103 9.39 -1.47 7.13
C HIS A 103 7.97 -1.10 7.58
N PRO A 104 7.17 -0.44 6.72
CA PRO A 104 5.81 -0.05 7.09
C PRO A 104 4.95 -1.24 7.48
N GLU A 105 4.29 -1.17 8.63
CA GLU A 105 3.38 -2.21 9.13
C GLU A 105 2.02 -1.60 9.49
N VAL A 106 0.97 -2.09 8.82
CA VAL A 106 -0.42 -1.74 9.14
C VAL A 106 -0.77 -2.24 10.55
N ASP A 107 -1.60 -1.52 11.27
CA ASP A 107 -1.98 -1.76 12.67
C ASP A 107 -0.86 -1.47 13.72
N ILE A 108 0.37 -1.13 13.29
CA ILE A 108 1.46 -0.71 14.17
C ILE A 108 1.68 0.79 14.04
N THR A 109 1.83 1.27 12.80
CA THR A 109 2.10 2.67 12.52
C THR A 109 0.82 3.37 12.08
N ASP A 110 0.40 4.42 12.79
CA ASP A 110 -0.76 5.22 12.38
C ASP A 110 -0.49 5.91 11.04
N GLY A 111 -1.46 5.84 10.13
CA GLY A 111 -1.34 6.38 8.77
C GLY A 111 -0.75 5.43 7.73
N VAL A 112 -0.33 4.22 8.11
CA VAL A 112 0.10 3.17 7.18
C VAL A 112 -1.09 2.36 6.71
N ASP A 113 -1.32 2.30 5.40
CA ASP A 113 -2.45 1.60 4.78
C ASP A 113 -2.22 0.10 4.60
N VAL A 114 -1.00 -0.32 4.30
CA VAL A 114 -0.61 -1.72 4.08
C VAL A 114 0.81 -1.98 4.56
N SER A 115 1.07 -3.21 5.00
CA SER A 115 2.42 -3.65 5.34
C SER A 115 3.21 -3.94 4.07
N THR A 116 4.41 -3.35 3.94
CA THR A 116 5.31 -3.55 2.82
C THR A 116 6.71 -3.94 3.30
N GLY A 117 7.64 -4.18 2.37
CA GLY A 117 9.00 -4.63 2.64
C GLY A 117 9.49 -5.55 1.52
N PRO A 118 8.85 -6.71 1.28
CA PRO A 118 9.14 -7.49 0.08
C PRO A 118 8.78 -6.68 -1.17
N LEU A 119 9.75 -6.53 -2.08
CA LEU A 119 9.60 -5.69 -3.27
C LEU A 119 8.44 -6.14 -4.17
N GLY A 120 7.82 -5.19 -4.85
CA GLY A 120 6.71 -5.39 -5.79
C GLY A 120 5.35 -5.69 -5.16
N GLN A 121 5.30 -6.19 -3.92
CA GLN A 121 4.04 -6.57 -3.27
C GLN A 121 3.17 -5.33 -2.97
N GLY A 122 3.78 -4.20 -2.64
CA GLY A 122 3.07 -2.94 -2.40
C GLY A 122 2.29 -2.48 -3.64
N ILE A 123 2.85 -2.65 -4.84
CA ILE A 123 2.15 -2.36 -6.10
C ILE A 123 0.89 -3.22 -6.22
N GLY A 124 0.99 -4.54 -5.96
CA GLY A 124 -0.18 -5.43 -5.96
C GLY A 124 -1.27 -4.99 -4.98
N MET A 125 -0.88 -4.59 -3.76
CA MET A 125 -1.82 -4.09 -2.76
C MET A 125 -2.45 -2.75 -3.17
N ALA A 126 -1.69 -1.83 -3.78
CA ALA A 126 -2.21 -0.58 -4.32
C ALA A 126 -3.25 -0.80 -5.43
N VAL A 127 -2.99 -1.77 -6.33
CA VAL A 127 -3.96 -2.21 -7.35
C VAL A 127 -5.24 -2.72 -6.71
N GLY A 128 -5.13 -3.51 -5.63
CA GLY A 128 -6.29 -3.99 -4.87
C GLY A 128 -7.10 -2.87 -4.23
N LEU A 129 -6.45 -1.84 -3.66
CA LEU A 129 -7.12 -0.66 -3.09
C LEU A 129 -7.86 0.14 -4.17
N ALA A 130 -7.21 0.40 -5.30
CA ALA A 130 -7.83 1.12 -6.42
C ALA A 130 -9.00 0.34 -7.05
N MET A 131 -8.87 -0.99 -7.15
CA MET A 131 -9.96 -1.85 -7.61
C MET A 131 -11.14 -1.81 -6.65
N ALA A 132 -10.90 -1.83 -5.34
CA ALA A 132 -11.95 -1.74 -4.33
C ALA A 132 -12.68 -0.39 -4.39
N GLU A 133 -11.96 0.72 -4.56
CA GLU A 133 -12.57 2.03 -4.80
C GLU A 133 -13.43 2.03 -6.06
N SER A 134 -12.88 1.57 -7.18
CA SER A 134 -13.58 1.51 -8.47
C SER A 134 -14.90 0.70 -8.41
N HIS A 135 -14.92 -0.41 -7.66
CA HIS A 135 -16.13 -1.19 -7.43
C HIS A 135 -17.12 -0.48 -6.50
N LEU A 136 -16.66 -0.01 -5.34
CA LEU A 136 -17.53 0.59 -4.34
C LEU A 136 -18.09 1.94 -4.79
N SER A 137 -17.33 2.74 -5.53
CA SER A 137 -17.82 3.99 -6.12
C SER A 137 -18.97 3.75 -7.07
N LYS A 138 -18.88 2.71 -7.89
CA LYS A 138 -19.97 2.36 -8.83
C LYS A 138 -21.22 1.84 -8.12
N VAL A 139 -21.03 1.05 -7.04
CA VAL A 139 -22.15 0.49 -6.26
C VAL A 139 -22.87 1.56 -5.43
N PHE A 140 -22.15 2.51 -4.84
CA PHE A 140 -22.72 3.40 -3.83
C PHE A 140 -22.87 4.85 -4.25
N ASN A 141 -22.09 5.36 -5.21
CA ASN A 141 -22.26 6.74 -5.66
C ASN A 141 -23.55 6.91 -6.46
N LYS A 142 -24.10 8.10 -6.40
CA LYS A 142 -25.26 8.53 -7.18
C LYS A 142 -24.86 9.72 -8.05
N GLU A 143 -25.68 10.07 -9.02
CA GLU A 143 -25.38 11.18 -9.95
C GLU A 143 -25.13 12.51 -9.22
N ASP A 144 -25.83 12.74 -8.12
CA ASP A 144 -25.81 13.97 -7.33
C ASP A 144 -24.89 13.93 -6.12
N VAL A 145 -24.36 12.77 -5.73
CA VAL A 145 -23.50 12.66 -4.55
C VAL A 145 -22.48 11.50 -4.65
N ARG A 146 -21.24 11.81 -4.33
CA ARG A 146 -20.12 10.85 -4.35
C ARG A 146 -19.58 10.64 -2.93
N ILE A 147 -19.91 9.51 -2.32
CA ILE A 147 -19.45 9.14 -0.98
C ILE A 147 -18.21 8.24 -0.99
N VAL A 148 -17.85 7.70 -2.16
CA VAL A 148 -16.63 6.93 -2.41
C VAL A 148 -15.90 7.60 -3.57
N ASP A 149 -14.83 8.34 -3.27
CA ASP A 149 -14.09 9.13 -4.25
C ASP A 149 -12.67 9.40 -3.75
N HIS A 150 -11.81 8.39 -3.78
CA HIS A 150 -10.44 8.50 -3.30
C HIS A 150 -9.43 7.88 -4.26
N TYR A 151 -8.26 8.48 -4.32
CA TYR A 151 -7.12 7.97 -5.08
C TYR A 151 -6.30 6.98 -4.25
N THR A 152 -5.58 6.12 -4.95
CA THR A 152 -4.49 5.30 -4.39
C THR A 152 -3.18 5.71 -5.03
N TYR A 153 -2.27 6.24 -4.22
CA TYR A 153 -0.92 6.58 -4.60
C TYR A 153 0.03 5.48 -4.15
N CYS A 154 0.97 5.09 -4.99
CA CYS A 154 1.96 4.08 -4.67
C CYS A 154 3.35 4.56 -5.07
N LEU A 155 4.28 4.66 -4.11
CA LEU A 155 5.67 4.96 -4.38
C LEU A 155 6.46 3.65 -4.48
N CYS A 156 7.09 3.42 -5.62
CA CYS A 156 7.91 2.26 -5.91
C CYS A 156 9.31 2.67 -6.38
N GLY A 157 10.25 1.76 -6.30
CA GLY A 157 11.60 1.91 -6.84
C GLY A 157 11.88 0.93 -7.98
N ASP A 158 13.09 0.97 -8.50
CA ASP A 158 13.56 0.11 -9.59
C ASP A 158 13.40 -1.39 -9.28
N GLY A 159 13.70 -1.81 -8.07
CA GLY A 159 13.58 -3.20 -7.64
C GLY A 159 12.13 -3.69 -7.59
N ASP A 160 11.19 -2.84 -7.19
CA ASP A 160 9.76 -3.18 -7.19
C ASP A 160 9.27 -3.55 -8.60
N LEU A 161 9.73 -2.82 -9.63
CA LEU A 161 9.29 -2.97 -11.02
C LEU A 161 9.92 -4.18 -11.73
N GLN A 162 10.92 -4.81 -11.14
CA GLN A 162 11.53 -6.05 -11.66
C GLN A 162 10.83 -7.32 -11.14
N GLU A 163 10.07 -7.18 -10.05
CA GLU A 163 9.36 -8.31 -9.46
C GLU A 163 8.17 -8.75 -10.34
N GLY A 164 8.07 -10.04 -10.61
CA GLY A 164 6.96 -10.61 -11.39
C GLY A 164 5.58 -10.27 -10.83
N VAL A 165 5.45 -10.20 -9.50
CA VAL A 165 4.20 -9.81 -8.82
C VAL A 165 3.75 -8.39 -9.22
N ALA A 166 4.68 -7.46 -9.38
CA ALA A 166 4.39 -6.10 -9.81
C ALA A 166 3.93 -6.06 -11.27
N LEU A 167 4.64 -6.77 -12.15
CA LEU A 167 4.32 -6.83 -13.58
C LEU A 167 2.93 -7.40 -13.83
N GLU A 168 2.55 -8.48 -13.14
CA GLU A 168 1.21 -9.05 -13.20
C GLU A 168 0.14 -8.04 -12.71
N ALA A 169 0.40 -7.37 -11.58
CA ALA A 169 -0.53 -6.41 -10.99
C ALA A 169 -0.74 -5.19 -11.88
N LEU A 170 0.34 -4.63 -12.45
CA LEU A 170 0.28 -3.49 -13.38
C LEU A 170 -0.50 -3.86 -14.64
N SER A 171 -0.23 -5.03 -15.23
CA SER A 171 -0.99 -5.53 -16.39
C SER A 171 -2.48 -5.66 -16.08
N PHE A 172 -2.85 -6.13 -14.88
CA PHE A 172 -4.24 -6.21 -14.45
C PHE A 172 -4.87 -4.81 -14.29
N ALA A 173 -4.14 -3.86 -13.69
CA ALA A 173 -4.62 -2.50 -13.46
C ALA A 173 -4.91 -1.75 -14.77
N GLY A 174 -4.00 -1.85 -15.75
CA GLY A 174 -4.19 -1.23 -17.06
C GLY A 174 -5.36 -1.84 -17.83
N HIS A 175 -5.47 -3.18 -17.87
CA HIS A 175 -6.59 -3.88 -18.51
C HIS A 175 -7.94 -3.46 -17.95
N ASN A 176 -8.02 -3.26 -16.62
CA ASN A 176 -9.25 -2.87 -15.95
C ASN A 176 -9.45 -1.36 -15.85
N LYS A 177 -8.59 -0.53 -16.43
CA LYS A 177 -8.69 0.94 -16.38
C LYS A 177 -8.94 1.45 -14.95
N LEU A 178 -8.01 1.19 -14.03
CA LEU A 178 -8.09 1.67 -12.66
C LEU A 178 -7.61 3.13 -12.58
N GLU A 179 -8.43 4.05 -13.05
CA GLU A 179 -8.11 5.47 -13.29
C GLU A 179 -7.61 6.24 -12.05
N LYS A 180 -8.04 5.82 -10.85
CA LYS A 180 -7.62 6.42 -9.57
C LYS A 180 -6.37 5.78 -8.96
N LEU A 181 -5.68 4.92 -9.70
CA LEU A 181 -4.36 4.43 -9.34
C LEU A 181 -3.28 5.34 -9.92
N ILE A 182 -2.40 5.86 -9.06
CA ILE A 182 -1.25 6.68 -9.43
C ILE A 182 0.01 6.01 -8.86
N ILE A 183 0.82 5.45 -9.75
CA ILE A 183 2.14 4.92 -9.42
C ILE A 183 3.17 6.02 -9.60
N LEU A 184 3.94 6.30 -8.55
CA LEU A 184 5.10 7.18 -8.57
C LEU A 184 6.34 6.29 -8.53
N PHE A 185 7.15 6.40 -9.55
CA PHE A 185 8.39 5.66 -9.66
C PHE A 185 9.58 6.55 -9.30
N ASP A 186 10.26 6.22 -8.20
CA ASP A 186 11.54 6.81 -7.78
C ASP A 186 12.65 6.30 -8.70
N SER A 187 12.80 6.94 -9.85
CA SER A 187 13.74 6.56 -10.91
C SER A 187 15.10 7.18 -10.66
N ASN A 188 15.89 6.54 -9.82
CA ASN A 188 17.23 7.00 -9.43
C ASN A 188 18.38 6.22 -10.07
N ASP A 189 18.06 5.25 -10.94
CA ASP A 189 18.96 4.46 -11.76
C ASP A 189 19.96 3.58 -10.96
N ILE A 190 19.78 3.41 -9.63
CA ILE A 190 20.72 2.69 -8.75
C ILE A 190 19.99 1.65 -7.90
N GLN A 191 20.60 0.45 -7.83
CA GLN A 191 20.21 -0.63 -6.94
C GLN A 191 21.33 -0.94 -5.95
N LEU A 192 21.12 -1.94 -5.08
CA LEU A 192 22.11 -2.30 -4.06
C LEU A 192 23.45 -2.74 -4.67
N ASP A 193 23.42 -3.53 -5.73
CA ASP A 193 24.62 -4.07 -6.37
C ASP A 193 25.20 -3.17 -7.48
N GLY A 194 24.47 -2.16 -7.95
CA GLY A 194 24.94 -1.26 -9.01
C GLY A 194 23.86 -0.56 -9.81
N PRO A 195 24.21 -0.06 -11.01
CA PRO A 195 23.27 0.65 -11.86
C PRO A 195 22.19 -0.25 -12.46
N THR A 196 20.96 0.24 -12.56
CA THR A 196 19.83 -0.49 -13.16
C THR A 196 20.04 -0.81 -14.63
N LYS A 197 20.77 0.02 -15.37
CA LYS A 197 21.08 -0.19 -16.79
C LYS A 197 21.82 -1.50 -17.09
N ASP A 198 22.46 -2.10 -16.08
CA ASP A 198 23.21 -3.35 -16.25
C ASP A 198 22.25 -4.57 -16.31
N ILE A 199 20.99 -4.40 -15.89
CA ILE A 199 20.00 -5.49 -15.78
C ILE A 199 18.62 -5.17 -16.35
N VAL A 200 18.30 -3.89 -16.63
CA VAL A 200 17.04 -3.45 -17.25
C VAL A 200 17.31 -2.84 -18.60
N SER A 201 16.68 -3.39 -19.65
CA SER A 201 16.88 -2.98 -21.04
C SER A 201 15.62 -2.40 -21.71
N PHE A 202 14.46 -2.44 -21.06
CA PHE A 202 13.22 -1.95 -21.64
C PHE A 202 12.98 -0.47 -21.29
N ASP A 203 12.28 0.23 -22.18
CA ASP A 203 11.80 1.59 -21.96
C ASP A 203 10.52 1.57 -21.12
N PHE A 204 10.56 2.24 -19.96
CA PHE A 204 9.41 2.28 -19.04
C PHE A 204 8.18 2.93 -19.66
N LYS A 205 8.36 3.95 -20.53
CA LYS A 205 7.25 4.63 -21.19
C LYS A 205 6.53 3.66 -22.12
N GLU A 206 7.25 3.05 -23.05
CA GLU A 206 6.68 2.11 -24.01
C GLU A 206 6.02 0.93 -23.30
N TYR A 207 6.69 0.43 -22.26
CA TYR A 207 6.18 -0.69 -21.48
C TYR A 207 4.87 -0.35 -20.76
N MET A 208 4.80 0.78 -20.04
CA MET A 208 3.61 1.18 -19.29
C MET A 208 2.46 1.58 -20.23
N GLU A 209 2.74 2.28 -21.33
CA GLU A 209 1.74 2.59 -22.33
C GLU A 209 1.16 1.31 -22.98
N SER A 210 1.97 0.29 -23.23
CA SER A 210 1.51 -1.01 -23.74
C SER A 210 0.60 -1.76 -22.78
N LEU A 211 0.79 -1.56 -21.47
CA LEU A 211 -0.09 -2.10 -20.44
C LEU A 211 -1.41 -1.30 -20.27
N GLY A 212 -1.53 -0.14 -20.92
CA GLY A 212 -2.72 0.71 -20.86
C GLY A 212 -2.68 1.82 -19.81
N PHE A 213 -1.50 2.15 -19.30
CA PHE A 213 -1.28 3.31 -18.43
C PHE A 213 -1.15 4.62 -19.21
N ALA A 214 -1.49 5.73 -18.58
CA ALA A 214 -0.99 7.04 -18.97
C ALA A 214 0.39 7.24 -18.33
N TYR A 215 1.39 7.51 -19.16
CA TYR A 215 2.77 7.73 -18.70
C TYR A 215 3.10 9.23 -18.65
N TYR A 216 3.81 9.61 -17.60
CA TYR A 216 4.34 10.97 -17.40
C TYR A 216 5.77 10.90 -16.89
N LEU A 217 6.59 11.86 -17.32
CA LEU A 217 7.96 12.03 -16.86
C LEU A 217 8.11 13.36 -16.12
N VAL A 218 8.63 13.31 -14.90
CA VAL A 218 9.16 14.45 -14.15
C VAL A 218 10.67 14.38 -14.23
N LYS A 219 11.28 15.33 -14.93
CA LYS A 219 12.72 15.30 -15.26
C LYS A 219 13.62 15.62 -14.07
N ASP A 220 13.08 16.29 -13.07
CA ASP A 220 13.80 16.66 -11.85
C ASP A 220 12.85 16.56 -10.65
N GLY A 221 13.07 15.58 -9.79
CA GLY A 221 12.28 15.35 -8.58
C GLY A 221 12.31 16.51 -7.58
N GLU A 222 13.33 17.36 -7.62
CA GLU A 222 13.41 18.59 -6.81
C GLU A 222 12.50 19.70 -7.35
N ASN A 223 11.99 19.58 -8.59
CA ASN A 223 11.10 20.55 -9.21
C ASN A 223 9.63 20.29 -8.81
N LEU A 224 9.23 20.75 -7.64
CA LEU A 224 7.85 20.59 -7.14
C LEU A 224 6.78 21.17 -8.07
N SER A 225 7.11 22.22 -8.83
CA SER A 225 6.16 22.83 -9.80
C SER A 225 5.85 21.88 -10.95
N GLU A 226 6.84 21.17 -11.45
CA GLU A 226 6.67 20.16 -12.49
C GLU A 226 5.90 18.96 -11.95
N LEU A 227 6.29 18.45 -10.76
CA LEU A 227 5.63 17.33 -10.11
C LEU A 227 4.14 17.63 -9.83
N ASN A 228 3.82 18.83 -9.33
CA ASN A 228 2.43 19.28 -9.14
C ASN A 228 1.63 19.28 -10.45
N LYS A 229 2.18 19.84 -11.52
CA LYS A 229 1.50 19.87 -12.84
C LYS A 229 1.21 18.47 -13.36
N VAL A 230 2.18 17.57 -13.22
CA VAL A 230 2.02 16.17 -13.66
C VAL A 230 0.97 15.46 -12.85
N LEU A 231 0.98 15.60 -11.52
CA LEU A 231 -0.02 14.99 -10.64
C LEU A 231 -1.44 15.50 -10.91
N GLU A 232 -1.62 16.82 -11.14
CA GLU A 232 -2.94 17.35 -11.51
C GLU A 232 -3.41 16.82 -12.87
N LYS A 233 -2.50 16.66 -13.84
CA LYS A 233 -2.81 16.07 -15.14
C LYS A 233 -3.18 14.59 -15.01
N ALA A 234 -2.46 13.84 -14.16
CA ALA A 234 -2.73 12.43 -13.90
C ALA A 234 -4.13 12.20 -13.30
N LYS A 235 -4.60 13.09 -12.41
CA LYS A 235 -5.95 13.02 -11.84
C LYS A 235 -7.08 13.22 -12.85
N GLN A 236 -6.77 13.74 -14.05
CA GLN A 236 -7.75 13.96 -15.12
C GLN A 236 -7.76 12.82 -16.15
N SER A 237 -6.91 11.82 -15.99
CA SER A 237 -6.80 10.67 -16.88
C SER A 237 -7.93 9.66 -16.64
N ASP A 238 -8.40 9.03 -17.72
CA ASP A 238 -9.33 7.88 -17.70
C ASP A 238 -8.60 6.52 -17.62
N LYS A 239 -7.29 6.55 -17.36
CA LYS A 239 -6.40 5.39 -17.27
C LYS A 239 -5.68 5.38 -15.94
N PRO A 240 -5.20 4.23 -15.45
CA PRO A 240 -4.21 4.24 -14.37
C PRO A 240 -2.97 5.03 -14.82
N ASN A 241 -2.31 5.65 -13.86
CA ASN A 241 -1.25 6.61 -14.13
C ASN A 241 0.10 6.10 -13.62
N PHE A 242 1.13 6.26 -14.44
CA PHE A 242 2.51 5.97 -14.09
C PHE A 242 3.34 7.23 -14.27
N ILE A 243 3.89 7.72 -13.16
CA ILE A 243 4.70 8.94 -13.12
C ILE A 243 6.13 8.54 -12.79
N GLU A 244 7.00 8.57 -13.78
CA GLU A 244 8.43 8.41 -13.58
C GLU A 244 9.00 9.72 -13.08
N VAL A 245 9.58 9.72 -11.88
CA VAL A 245 10.22 10.88 -11.26
C VAL A 245 11.72 10.64 -11.20
N LYS A 246 12.48 11.40 -11.97
CA LYS A 246 13.95 11.33 -11.92
C LYS A 246 14.44 11.94 -10.61
N THR A 247 15.06 11.12 -9.79
CA THR A 247 15.62 11.49 -8.50
C THR A 247 17.12 11.14 -8.46
N LYS A 248 17.75 11.50 -7.35
CA LYS A 248 19.13 11.09 -7.08
C LYS A 248 19.18 10.36 -5.74
N ILE A 249 19.59 9.11 -5.77
CA ILE A 249 19.82 8.36 -4.53
C ILE A 249 20.84 9.09 -3.67
N GLY A 250 20.53 9.24 -2.37
CA GLY A 250 21.46 9.90 -1.45
C GLY A 250 21.66 11.40 -1.71
N TYR A 251 20.65 12.08 -2.23
CA TYR A 251 20.70 13.51 -2.61
C TYR A 251 21.36 14.40 -1.56
N GLY A 252 22.37 15.16 -1.98
CA GLY A 252 23.12 16.10 -1.15
C GLY A 252 24.16 15.47 -0.22
N SER A 253 24.32 14.13 -0.21
CA SER A 253 25.37 13.44 0.52
C SER A 253 26.66 13.29 -0.29
N SER A 254 27.76 12.96 0.38
CA SER A 254 29.04 12.64 -0.27
C SER A 254 28.97 11.39 -1.17
N LEU A 255 27.92 10.57 -0.97
CA LEU A 255 27.69 9.33 -1.70
C LEU A 255 26.52 9.47 -2.71
N GLU A 256 26.12 10.71 -3.05
CA GLU A 256 25.05 10.96 -4.03
C GLU A 256 25.29 10.19 -5.34
N GLY A 257 24.26 9.48 -5.80
CA GLY A 257 24.31 8.70 -7.05
C GLY A 257 25.11 7.40 -6.96
N GLN A 258 25.55 6.98 -5.78
CA GLN A 258 26.31 5.76 -5.59
C GLN A 258 25.47 4.69 -4.88
N ASN A 259 25.69 3.41 -5.22
CA ASN A 259 25.01 2.29 -4.58
C ASN A 259 25.36 2.12 -3.08
N LYS A 260 26.51 2.64 -2.64
CA LYS A 260 26.95 2.58 -1.24
C LYS A 260 25.97 3.28 -0.29
N VAL A 261 25.23 4.32 -0.74
CA VAL A 261 24.26 5.02 0.10
C VAL A 261 22.91 4.29 0.17
N HIS A 262 22.74 3.20 -0.58
CA HIS A 262 21.46 2.51 -0.67
C HIS A 262 21.00 1.98 0.70
N GLY A 263 21.81 1.18 1.38
CA GLY A 263 21.40 0.42 2.57
C GLY A 263 22.33 0.54 3.79
N SER A 264 23.19 1.54 3.83
CA SER A 264 24.10 1.78 4.96
C SER A 264 23.90 3.18 5.53
N PRO A 265 23.89 3.36 6.87
CA PRO A 265 23.84 4.67 7.49
C PRO A 265 24.98 5.58 6.98
N LEU A 266 24.71 6.88 6.92
CA LEU A 266 25.74 7.87 6.59
C LEU A 266 26.74 8.03 7.76
N PRO A 267 27.95 8.52 7.50
CA PRO A 267 28.85 8.96 8.57
C PRO A 267 28.19 9.98 9.50
N SER A 268 28.45 9.89 10.81
CA SER A 268 27.77 10.73 11.81
C SER A 268 28.10 12.23 11.65
N ASP A 269 29.31 12.56 11.22
CA ASP A 269 29.74 13.91 10.91
C ASP A 269 28.99 14.48 9.70
N GLU A 270 28.70 13.64 8.72
CA GLU A 270 27.89 14.04 7.57
C GLU A 270 26.43 14.33 7.97
N VAL A 271 25.80 13.47 8.81
CA VAL A 271 24.46 13.72 9.35
C VAL A 271 24.44 15.02 10.16
N ALA A 272 25.46 15.26 10.99
CA ALA A 272 25.62 16.52 11.71
C ALA A 272 25.72 17.73 10.78
N SER A 273 26.42 17.58 9.64
CA SER A 273 26.49 18.62 8.60
C SER A 273 25.13 18.92 7.95
N PHE A 274 24.30 17.91 7.69
CA PHE A 274 22.91 18.13 7.24
C PHE A 274 22.10 18.90 8.28
N ARG A 275 22.20 18.53 9.56
CA ARG A 275 21.50 19.22 10.67
C ARG A 275 21.96 20.66 10.82
N ALA A 276 23.26 20.91 10.74
CA ALA A 276 23.82 22.27 10.88
C ALA A 276 23.26 23.27 9.87
N LYS A 277 22.85 22.81 8.68
CA LYS A 277 22.20 23.67 7.67
C LYS A 277 20.78 24.11 8.06
N LEU A 278 20.15 23.46 9.03
CA LEU A 278 18.80 23.75 9.52
C LEU A 278 18.77 24.53 10.83
N GLU A 279 19.93 24.74 11.45
CA GLU A 279 20.02 25.28 12.81
C GLU A 279 19.14 24.51 13.82
N GLY A 280 19.67 24.18 14.98
CA GLY A 280 18.94 23.45 16.02
C GLY A 280 19.52 22.08 16.38
N GLU A 281 18.95 21.47 17.40
CA GLU A 281 19.35 20.18 17.93
C GLU A 281 18.83 19.01 17.07
N ALA A 282 19.40 17.82 17.27
CA ALA A 282 18.93 16.61 16.61
C ALA A 282 17.45 16.33 16.95
N PHE A 283 16.72 15.79 15.98
CA PHE A 283 15.29 15.50 16.08
C PHE A 283 14.43 16.72 16.42
N THR A 284 14.76 17.89 15.89
CA THR A 284 13.93 19.10 16.00
C THR A 284 13.35 19.48 14.63
N VAL A 285 12.23 20.16 14.67
CA VAL A 285 11.52 20.71 13.51
C VAL A 285 11.59 22.22 13.53
N LEU A 286 11.83 22.86 12.40
CA LEU A 286 11.81 24.31 12.29
C LEU A 286 10.39 24.82 12.55
N LYS A 287 10.23 25.92 13.29
CA LYS A 287 8.94 26.50 13.65
C LYS A 287 8.05 26.83 12.44
N GLU A 288 8.67 27.27 11.33
CA GLU A 288 7.97 27.56 10.08
C GLU A 288 7.43 26.28 9.43
N VAL A 289 8.16 25.17 9.57
CA VAL A 289 7.73 23.85 9.06
C VAL A 289 6.62 23.28 9.92
N GLU A 290 6.73 23.38 11.26
CA GLU A 290 5.65 22.98 12.16
C GLU A 290 4.35 23.73 11.87
N LYS A 291 4.45 25.05 11.71
CA LYS A 291 3.30 25.88 11.35
C LYS A 291 2.68 25.45 10.03
N LEU A 292 3.52 25.20 9.02
CA LEU A 292 3.08 24.74 7.71
C LEU A 292 2.21 23.48 7.80
N TYR A 293 2.68 22.46 8.51
CA TYR A 293 1.96 21.19 8.64
C TYR A 293 0.72 21.31 9.53
N LYS A 294 0.77 22.17 10.56
CA LYS A 294 -0.41 22.48 11.40
C LYS A 294 -1.53 23.14 10.59
N ASP A 295 -1.19 24.09 9.71
CA ASP A 295 -2.17 24.71 8.81
C ASP A 295 -2.80 23.66 7.87
N LEU A 296 -2.04 22.63 7.48
CA LEU A 296 -2.55 21.52 6.67
C LEU A 296 -3.52 20.61 7.42
N GLU A 297 -3.32 20.39 8.72
CA GLU A 297 -4.26 19.61 9.56
C GLU A 297 -5.65 20.25 9.61
N GLU A 298 -5.73 21.60 9.68
CA GLU A 298 -7.00 22.31 9.69
C GLU A 298 -7.77 22.12 8.38
N VAL A 299 -7.05 22.21 7.25
CA VAL A 299 -7.62 21.93 5.93
C VAL A 299 -8.07 20.48 5.81
N ALA A 300 -7.28 19.53 6.31
CA ALA A 300 -7.59 18.12 6.31
C ALA A 300 -8.88 17.80 7.08
N SER A 301 -9.00 18.33 8.31
CA SER A 301 -10.20 18.17 9.14
C SER A 301 -11.46 18.78 8.50
N SER A 302 -11.32 19.90 7.81
CA SER A 302 -12.41 20.52 7.04
C SER A 302 -12.94 19.60 5.92
N ARG A 303 -12.05 18.90 5.22
CA ARG A 303 -12.41 17.92 4.16
C ARG A 303 -13.19 16.74 4.75
N TYR A 304 -12.75 16.21 5.87
CA TYR A 304 -13.44 15.14 6.59
C TYR A 304 -14.86 15.57 7.00
N LEU A 305 -15.00 16.74 7.63
CA LEU A 305 -16.30 17.27 8.06
C LEU A 305 -17.26 17.54 6.88
N THR A 306 -16.73 17.94 5.73
CA THR A 306 -17.51 18.10 4.50
C THR A 306 -18.08 16.76 4.05
N TRP A 307 -17.24 15.72 3.98
CA TRP A 307 -17.66 14.38 3.63
C TRP A 307 -18.70 13.80 4.61
N GLU A 308 -18.56 14.05 5.92
CA GLU A 308 -19.57 13.63 6.91
C GLU A 308 -20.94 14.30 6.66
N LYS A 309 -20.94 15.59 6.29
CA LYS A 309 -22.19 16.30 5.92
C LYS A 309 -22.82 15.67 4.67
N GLU A 310 -22.02 15.39 3.65
CA GLU A 310 -22.48 14.70 2.43
C GLU A 310 -23.03 13.31 2.74
N LEU A 311 -22.33 12.53 3.57
CA LEU A 311 -22.78 11.21 4.00
C LEU A 311 -24.09 11.27 4.79
N LYS A 312 -24.27 12.29 5.62
CA LYS A 312 -25.55 12.53 6.33
C LYS A 312 -26.68 12.92 5.39
N ALA A 313 -26.42 13.71 4.35
CA ALA A 313 -27.38 14.02 3.32
C ALA A 313 -27.74 12.76 2.50
N TYR A 314 -26.75 11.98 2.12
CA TYR A 314 -26.91 10.69 1.44
C TYR A 314 -27.79 9.73 2.26
N SER A 315 -27.57 9.63 3.56
CA SER A 315 -28.34 8.73 4.43
C SER A 315 -29.83 9.05 4.48
N LYS A 316 -30.21 10.32 4.29
CA LYS A 316 -31.60 10.76 4.24
C LYS A 316 -32.24 10.51 2.88
N LYS A 317 -31.48 10.72 1.79
CA LYS A 317 -31.97 10.63 0.42
C LYS A 317 -31.99 9.18 -0.10
N TYR A 318 -31.03 8.37 0.32
CA TYR A 318 -30.81 6.99 -0.13
C TYR A 318 -30.70 6.03 1.08
N PRO A 319 -31.76 5.83 1.87
CA PRO A 319 -31.68 5.11 3.15
C PRO A 319 -31.30 3.63 3.00
N GLU A 320 -31.76 2.92 1.97
CA GLU A 320 -31.44 1.50 1.77
C GLU A 320 -29.98 1.32 1.32
N GLU A 321 -29.50 2.14 0.41
CA GLU A 321 -28.11 2.12 -0.01
C GLU A 321 -27.17 2.50 1.15
N TYR A 322 -27.57 3.52 1.95
CA TYR A 322 -26.82 3.89 3.15
C TYR A 322 -26.74 2.77 4.17
N LYS A 323 -27.85 2.03 4.39
CA LYS A 323 -27.86 0.86 5.28
C LYS A 323 -26.83 -0.19 4.85
N ASN A 324 -26.71 -0.44 3.54
CA ASN A 324 -25.72 -1.33 2.98
C ASN A 324 -24.29 -0.75 3.07
N PHE A 325 -24.13 0.55 2.78
CA PHE A 325 -22.86 1.23 2.92
C PHE A 325 -22.37 1.27 4.38
N LYS A 326 -23.28 1.47 5.33
CA LYS A 326 -22.96 1.43 6.77
C LYS A 326 -22.38 0.09 7.21
N LYS A 327 -22.83 -1.03 6.61
CA LYS A 327 -22.22 -2.34 6.86
C LYS A 327 -20.76 -2.39 6.38
N VAL A 328 -20.44 -1.71 5.26
CA VAL A 328 -19.05 -1.58 4.77
C VAL A 328 -18.23 -0.74 5.74
N LEU A 329 -18.75 0.44 6.15
CA LEU A 329 -18.07 1.34 7.10
C LEU A 329 -17.76 0.64 8.43
N ASN A 330 -18.73 -0.11 8.95
CA ASN A 330 -18.63 -0.80 10.23
C ASN A 330 -17.88 -2.14 10.15
N LYS A 331 -17.40 -2.52 8.95
CA LYS A 331 -16.78 -3.84 8.71
C LYS A 331 -17.68 -4.99 9.20
N ASP A 332 -19.02 -4.83 9.01
CA ASP A 332 -19.99 -5.83 9.43
C ASP A 332 -20.14 -6.90 8.33
N TYR A 333 -19.46 -8.00 8.55
CA TYR A 333 -19.39 -9.15 7.64
C TYR A 333 -19.89 -10.43 8.28
N LYS A 334 -20.86 -10.30 9.19
CA LYS A 334 -21.45 -11.45 9.86
C LYS A 334 -22.28 -12.28 8.88
N VAL A 335 -22.04 -13.57 8.88
CA VAL A 335 -22.83 -14.59 8.19
C VAL A 335 -23.65 -15.34 9.23
N ASP A 336 -24.93 -15.48 8.98
CA ASP A 336 -25.79 -16.33 9.78
C ASP A 336 -25.71 -17.76 9.23
N PHE A 337 -24.87 -18.58 9.87
CA PHE A 337 -24.62 -19.96 9.46
C PHE A 337 -25.86 -20.86 9.62
N SER A 338 -26.84 -20.47 10.45
CA SER A 338 -28.07 -21.24 10.60
C SER A 338 -28.97 -21.19 9.37
N LYS A 339 -28.72 -20.23 8.47
CA LYS A 339 -29.42 -20.05 7.19
C LYS A 339 -28.76 -20.76 6.02
N LEU A 340 -27.62 -21.40 6.23
CA LEU A 340 -26.97 -22.19 5.21
C LEU A 340 -27.64 -23.56 5.11
N SER A 341 -27.74 -24.09 3.88
CA SER A 341 -28.27 -25.41 3.63
C SER A 341 -27.44 -26.49 4.30
N THR A 342 -28.08 -27.54 4.79
CA THR A 342 -27.41 -28.76 5.23
C THR A 342 -27.18 -29.67 4.03
N TYR A 343 -25.99 -30.25 3.94
CA TYR A 343 -25.58 -31.11 2.82
C TYR A 343 -25.34 -32.55 3.28
N GLU A 344 -26.28 -33.07 4.09
CA GLU A 344 -26.21 -34.44 4.57
C GLU A 344 -26.35 -35.45 3.43
N ASP A 345 -25.50 -36.47 3.43
CA ASP A 345 -25.50 -37.63 2.51
C ASP A 345 -25.44 -37.31 1.00
N LYS A 346 -25.04 -36.11 0.61
CA LYS A 346 -24.88 -35.75 -0.79
C LYS A 346 -23.48 -36.13 -1.31
N VAL A 347 -23.41 -37.17 -2.11
CA VAL A 347 -22.17 -37.51 -2.85
C VAL A 347 -21.94 -36.44 -3.92
N SER A 348 -21.01 -35.54 -3.68
CA SER A 348 -20.65 -34.46 -4.61
C SER A 348 -19.16 -34.09 -4.46
N ALA A 349 -18.60 -33.53 -5.52
CA ALA A 349 -17.25 -32.97 -5.43
C ALA A 349 -17.24 -31.78 -4.48
N THR A 350 -16.27 -31.70 -3.59
CA THR A 350 -16.14 -30.61 -2.58
C THR A 350 -16.13 -29.21 -3.20
N ARG A 351 -15.57 -29.04 -4.41
CA ARG A 351 -15.62 -27.78 -5.14
C ARG A 351 -17.04 -27.33 -5.50
N SER A 352 -17.94 -28.28 -5.81
CA SER A 352 -19.34 -27.97 -6.12
C SER A 352 -20.11 -27.55 -4.87
N LEU A 353 -19.93 -28.30 -3.77
CA LEU A 353 -20.48 -27.92 -2.47
C LEU A 353 -19.97 -26.55 -2.00
N ASN A 354 -18.67 -26.28 -2.20
CA ASN A 354 -18.10 -24.96 -1.87
C ASN A 354 -18.73 -23.84 -2.70
N GLN A 355 -19.04 -24.06 -3.99
CA GLN A 355 -19.74 -23.08 -4.81
C GLN A 355 -21.15 -22.79 -4.29
N ASP A 356 -21.90 -23.83 -3.92
CA ASP A 356 -23.24 -23.70 -3.36
C ASP A 356 -23.19 -22.85 -2.08
N VAL A 357 -22.33 -23.21 -1.12
CA VAL A 357 -22.12 -22.46 0.13
C VAL A 357 -21.67 -21.02 -0.11
N MET A 358 -20.72 -20.80 -1.04
CA MET A 358 -20.28 -19.44 -1.38
C MET A 358 -21.45 -18.57 -1.89
N ASN A 359 -22.35 -19.15 -2.69
CA ASN A 359 -23.48 -18.40 -3.22
C ASN A 359 -24.54 -18.13 -2.14
N GLU A 360 -24.76 -19.04 -1.19
CA GLU A 360 -25.61 -18.79 -0.02
C GLU A 360 -25.02 -17.69 0.88
N ILE A 361 -23.69 -17.67 1.06
CA ILE A 361 -22.99 -16.59 1.76
C ILE A 361 -23.11 -15.28 0.97
N PHE A 362 -23.01 -15.33 -0.36
CA PHE A 362 -23.15 -14.15 -1.22
C PHE A 362 -24.53 -13.49 -1.10
N MET A 363 -25.60 -14.28 -0.95
CA MET A 363 -26.93 -13.73 -0.68
C MET A 363 -26.99 -12.93 0.62
N GLN A 364 -26.24 -13.33 1.65
CA GLN A 364 -26.17 -12.60 2.92
C GLN A 364 -25.16 -11.43 2.85
N LEU A 365 -24.10 -11.58 2.05
CA LEU A 365 -23.03 -10.62 1.86
C LEU A 365 -22.85 -10.28 0.37
N PRO A 366 -23.76 -9.50 -0.23
CA PRO A 366 -23.73 -9.20 -1.68
C PRO A 366 -22.50 -8.36 -2.10
N ARG A 367 -21.63 -8.01 -1.14
CA ARG A 367 -20.34 -7.35 -1.37
C ARG A 367 -19.17 -8.35 -1.46
N LEU A 368 -19.44 -9.64 -1.35
CA LEU A 368 -18.43 -10.66 -1.59
C LEU A 368 -17.96 -10.52 -3.05
N PHE A 369 -16.64 -10.45 -3.24
CA PHE A 369 -16.01 -10.08 -4.50
C PHE A 369 -14.74 -10.90 -4.66
N GLY A 370 -14.57 -11.59 -5.77
CA GLY A 370 -13.44 -12.48 -5.91
C GLY A 370 -13.39 -13.20 -7.25
N GLY A 371 -12.48 -14.14 -7.38
CA GLY A 371 -12.29 -14.89 -8.61
C GLY A 371 -11.14 -15.87 -8.52
N ALA A 372 -10.73 -16.40 -9.64
CA ALA A 372 -9.63 -17.34 -9.77
C ALA A 372 -8.68 -16.94 -10.90
N ALA A 373 -7.45 -17.44 -10.83
CA ALA A 373 -6.45 -17.29 -11.89
C ALA A 373 -6.72 -18.33 -12.97
N ASP A 374 -7.64 -17.99 -13.90
CA ASP A 374 -8.08 -18.79 -15.06
C ASP A 374 -8.63 -20.20 -14.75
N LEU A 375 -9.01 -20.44 -13.50
CA LEU A 375 -9.48 -21.76 -13.03
C LEU A 375 -10.93 -21.76 -12.51
N ALA A 376 -11.70 -20.68 -12.68
CA ALA A 376 -13.02 -20.54 -12.08
C ALA A 376 -13.99 -21.66 -12.48
N SER A 377 -13.96 -22.13 -13.72
CA SER A 377 -14.80 -23.24 -14.21
C SER A 377 -14.45 -24.57 -13.54
N SER A 378 -13.16 -24.83 -13.33
CA SER A 378 -12.66 -26.05 -12.70
C SER A 378 -12.84 -26.06 -11.20
N THR A 379 -12.46 -24.97 -10.53
CA THR A 379 -12.54 -24.83 -9.06
C THR A 379 -13.94 -24.46 -8.58
N LYS A 380 -14.85 -24.12 -9.49
CA LYS A 380 -16.19 -23.62 -9.19
C LYS A 380 -16.19 -22.33 -8.33
N ALA A 381 -15.09 -21.56 -8.38
CA ALA A 381 -14.94 -20.30 -7.63
C ALA A 381 -15.62 -19.14 -8.35
N SER A 382 -16.96 -19.20 -8.47
CA SER A 382 -17.78 -18.17 -9.10
C SER A 382 -19.04 -17.91 -8.26
N LEU A 383 -19.41 -16.64 -8.18
CA LEU A 383 -20.62 -16.15 -7.53
C LEU A 383 -21.74 -15.98 -8.58
N ASN A 384 -22.99 -16.03 -8.14
CA ASN A 384 -24.15 -15.70 -8.96
C ASN A 384 -24.23 -14.17 -9.22
N SER A 385 -23.22 -13.66 -9.91
CA SER A 385 -23.04 -12.26 -10.24
C SER A 385 -22.32 -12.12 -11.58
N SER A 386 -22.40 -10.94 -12.19
CA SER A 386 -21.67 -10.58 -13.39
C SER A 386 -20.16 -10.49 -13.14
N PHE A 387 -19.39 -10.42 -14.23
CA PHE A 387 -17.94 -10.20 -14.13
C PHE A 387 -17.62 -8.72 -13.93
N TYR A 388 -16.66 -8.46 -13.04
CA TYR A 388 -15.98 -7.17 -12.95
C TYR A 388 -15.08 -6.99 -14.18
N SER A 389 -15.17 -5.82 -14.81
CA SER A 389 -14.35 -5.44 -15.96
C SER A 389 -14.22 -3.92 -16.06
N LYS A 390 -13.45 -3.43 -17.03
CA LYS A 390 -13.37 -2.00 -17.36
C LYS A 390 -14.73 -1.38 -17.68
N ASP A 391 -15.66 -2.17 -18.25
CA ASP A 391 -16.98 -1.73 -18.70
C ASP A 391 -18.08 -2.04 -17.67
N ASN A 392 -17.79 -2.90 -16.69
CA ASN A 392 -18.72 -3.28 -15.62
C ASN A 392 -18.01 -3.37 -14.27
N LYS A 393 -18.00 -2.28 -13.54
CA LYS A 393 -17.38 -2.20 -12.21
C LYS A 393 -18.26 -2.75 -11.08
N GLU A 394 -19.52 -3.06 -11.32
CA GLU A 394 -20.46 -3.62 -10.34
C GLU A 394 -20.31 -5.14 -10.18
N GLY A 395 -19.77 -5.83 -11.18
CA GLY A 395 -19.61 -7.28 -11.16
C GLY A 395 -18.79 -7.74 -9.95
N SER A 396 -19.18 -8.89 -9.37
CA SER A 396 -18.48 -9.47 -8.20
C SER A 396 -17.49 -10.57 -8.56
N ASN A 397 -17.55 -11.11 -9.77
CA ASN A 397 -16.59 -12.12 -10.25
C ASN A 397 -15.42 -11.46 -10.96
N ILE A 398 -14.20 -11.72 -10.53
CA ILE A 398 -12.98 -11.16 -11.13
C ILE A 398 -12.31 -12.24 -11.98
N ARG A 399 -11.99 -11.90 -13.24
CA ARG A 399 -11.12 -12.68 -14.09
C ARG A 399 -9.68 -12.20 -13.91
N PHE A 400 -8.92 -12.88 -13.07
CA PHE A 400 -7.50 -12.51 -12.86
C PHE A 400 -6.60 -12.94 -14.04
N GLY A 401 -7.02 -13.91 -14.87
CA GLY A 401 -6.13 -14.57 -15.80
C GLY A 401 -5.05 -15.37 -15.06
N VAL A 402 -4.03 -15.83 -15.75
CA VAL A 402 -2.91 -16.57 -15.14
C VAL A 402 -1.96 -15.57 -14.46
N ARG A 403 -2.30 -15.17 -13.22
CA ARG A 403 -1.60 -14.17 -12.39
C ARG A 403 -1.63 -14.58 -10.93
N GLU A 404 -1.07 -15.76 -10.62
CA GLU A 404 -1.12 -16.32 -9.26
C GLU A 404 -0.34 -15.47 -8.24
N LEU A 405 0.81 -14.92 -8.65
CA LEU A 405 1.65 -14.13 -7.74
C LEU A 405 0.96 -12.84 -7.30
N SER A 406 0.41 -12.08 -8.25
CA SER A 406 -0.24 -10.81 -7.93
C SER A 406 -1.60 -10.99 -7.26
N LEU A 407 -2.33 -12.05 -7.58
CA LEU A 407 -3.63 -12.36 -7.00
C LEU A 407 -3.57 -12.44 -5.47
N ILE A 408 -2.54 -13.03 -4.90
CA ILE A 408 -2.33 -13.09 -3.45
C ILE A 408 -2.31 -11.69 -2.84
N HIS A 409 -1.63 -10.72 -3.47
CA HIS A 409 -1.45 -9.37 -2.95
C HIS A 409 -2.61 -8.44 -3.28
N ILE A 410 -3.15 -8.50 -4.48
CA ILE A 410 -4.38 -7.80 -4.86
C ILE A 410 -5.52 -8.17 -3.91
N TRP A 411 -5.63 -9.46 -3.59
CA TRP A 411 -6.64 -9.98 -2.66
C TRP A 411 -6.37 -9.60 -1.20
N ARG A 412 -5.10 -9.56 -0.78
CA ARG A 412 -4.70 -9.17 0.59
C ARG A 412 -5.12 -7.76 0.95
N CYS A 413 -5.02 -6.83 0.04
CA CYS A 413 -5.41 -5.45 0.28
C CYS A 413 -6.87 -5.32 0.69
N ARG A 414 -7.72 -6.17 0.17
CA ARG A 414 -9.11 -6.29 0.59
C ARG A 414 -9.27 -7.01 1.93
N ARG A 415 -8.33 -7.91 2.27
CA ARG A 415 -8.27 -8.59 3.56
C ARG A 415 -7.78 -7.71 4.70
N SER A 416 -7.04 -6.64 4.46
CA SER A 416 -6.65 -5.70 5.52
C SER A 416 -7.87 -5.04 6.17
N THR A 417 -9.00 -5.01 5.48
CA THR A 417 -10.30 -4.69 6.07
C THR A 417 -11.05 -5.90 6.66
N LEU A 418 -10.62 -7.13 6.38
CA LEU A 418 -11.35 -8.37 6.71
C LEU A 418 -10.54 -9.42 7.46
N CYS A 419 -9.22 -9.41 7.37
CA CYS A 419 -8.38 -10.46 7.93
C CYS A 419 -7.11 -9.88 8.54
N ARG A 420 -7.00 -9.95 9.84
CA ARG A 420 -5.73 -9.75 10.56
C ARG A 420 -4.82 -10.93 10.27
N SER A 421 -4.10 -10.93 9.15
CA SER A 421 -3.09 -11.95 8.90
C SER A 421 -1.81 -11.56 9.63
N ARG A 422 -1.57 -12.21 10.75
CA ARG A 422 -0.32 -12.18 11.49
C ARG A 422 0.73 -13.00 10.74
N TRP A 423 1.53 -12.35 9.93
CA TRP A 423 2.77 -12.91 9.40
C TRP A 423 3.90 -11.89 9.61
N SER A 424 4.30 -11.75 10.88
CA SER A 424 5.64 -11.31 11.23
C SER A 424 6.29 -12.44 12.03
N PRO A 425 7.54 -12.84 11.73
CA PRO A 425 8.27 -13.84 12.51
C PRO A 425 8.41 -13.47 13.99
N TYR A 426 8.21 -12.21 14.34
CA TYR A 426 8.34 -11.68 15.71
C TYR A 426 7.08 -11.88 16.59
N HIS A 427 5.91 -12.19 16.02
CA HIS A 427 4.66 -12.33 16.81
C HIS A 427 4.42 -13.73 17.39
N SER A 428 5.25 -14.73 17.07
CA SER A 428 5.02 -16.11 17.53
C SER A 428 5.37 -16.38 19.00
N LYS A 429 6.05 -15.45 19.69
CA LYS A 429 6.52 -15.67 21.06
C LYS A 429 5.60 -15.19 22.20
N LYS A 430 4.60 -14.35 21.97
CA LYS A 430 3.79 -13.72 23.07
C LYS A 430 2.36 -14.22 23.27
N LYS A 431 1.86 -15.25 22.57
CA LYS A 431 0.50 -15.78 22.78
C LYS A 431 0.44 -17.26 23.19
N ARG A 432 1.11 -17.63 24.27
CA ARG A 432 0.91 -18.93 24.93
C ARG A 432 0.09 -18.87 26.22
N LYS A 433 -0.62 -17.79 26.50
CA LYS A 433 -1.54 -17.75 27.67
C LYS A 433 -2.79 -16.93 27.34
N THR A 434 -3.75 -17.48 26.64
CA THR A 434 -5.19 -17.28 26.87
C THR A 434 -5.99 -18.34 26.12
N LYS A 435 -6.96 -18.91 26.82
CA LYS A 435 -7.72 -20.12 26.49
C LYS A 435 -8.50 -20.03 25.17
N LYS A 436 -8.49 -21.17 24.47
CA LYS A 436 -9.27 -21.61 23.33
C LYS A 436 -10.70 -21.07 23.26
N LYS A 437 -11.05 -20.47 22.13
CA LYS A 437 -12.23 -20.77 21.32
C LYS A 437 -11.77 -20.66 19.87
N GLU A 438 -11.53 -21.79 19.27
CA GLU A 438 -11.22 -21.93 17.85
C GLU A 438 -12.48 -21.69 17.04
N VAL A 439 -12.41 -20.72 16.13
CA VAL A 439 -13.23 -20.69 14.92
C VAL A 439 -12.26 -20.97 13.79
N GLN A 440 -12.28 -22.19 13.29
CA GLN A 440 -11.52 -22.59 12.10
C GLN A 440 -12.13 -21.92 10.88
N TYR A 441 -11.34 -21.06 10.25
CA TYR A 441 -11.66 -20.54 8.92
C TYR A 441 -11.06 -21.51 7.88
N LEU A 442 -11.92 -22.12 7.09
CA LEU A 442 -11.55 -22.97 5.96
C LEU A 442 -10.79 -22.14 4.90
N CYS A 443 -9.50 -22.40 4.79
CA CYS A 443 -8.68 -22.00 3.66
C CYS A 443 -8.66 -23.18 2.67
N PRO A 444 -9.02 -23.01 1.38
CA PRO A 444 -9.12 -24.12 0.44
C PRO A 444 -7.78 -24.65 -0.11
N TYR A 445 -6.65 -24.28 0.49
CA TYR A 445 -5.35 -24.85 0.15
C TYR A 445 -4.64 -25.40 1.39
N THR A 446 -5.09 -26.57 1.85
CA THR A 446 -4.25 -27.47 2.63
C THR A 446 -3.80 -28.60 1.72
N THR A 447 -2.53 -28.62 1.38
CA THR A 447 -1.86 -29.79 0.83
C THR A 447 -2.10 -30.98 1.78
N SER A 448 -2.65 -32.05 1.25
CA SER A 448 -2.81 -33.32 1.93
C SER A 448 -1.45 -33.82 2.45
N LYS A 449 -1.30 -33.87 3.77
CA LYS A 449 -0.26 -34.70 4.39
C LYS A 449 -0.77 -36.13 4.35
N SER A 450 -0.19 -36.94 3.46
CA SER A 450 -0.27 -38.39 3.55
C SER A 450 0.50 -38.85 4.80
N ASN A 451 -0.18 -39.44 5.75
CA ASN A 451 0.43 -40.23 6.83
C ASN A 451 1.06 -41.47 6.23
N THR A 452 2.38 -41.49 6.15
CA THR A 452 3.14 -42.74 6.11
C THR A 452 4.19 -42.69 7.20
N THR A 453 3.97 -43.48 8.20
CA THR A 453 4.94 -43.91 9.21
C THR A 453 6.11 -44.58 8.51
N GLN A 454 7.29 -44.02 8.58
CA GLN A 454 8.55 -44.73 8.38
C GLN A 454 9.60 -44.26 9.37
N THR A 455 10.18 -45.24 10.05
CA THR A 455 11.28 -45.25 10.99
C THR A 455 12.55 -44.61 10.46
N PRO A 456 13.41 -44.05 11.28
CA PRO A 456 14.64 -43.40 10.83
C PRO A 456 15.77 -44.41 10.59
N LEU A 457 16.32 -44.37 9.37
CA LEU A 457 17.61 -45.00 9.09
C LEU A 457 18.69 -43.92 9.04
N SER A 458 19.65 -44.06 9.93
CA SER A 458 20.90 -43.34 10.00
C SER A 458 21.80 -43.68 8.82
N HIS A 459 22.22 -42.68 8.03
CA HIS A 459 23.47 -42.75 7.28
C HIS A 459 24.12 -41.38 7.16
N SER A 460 25.29 -41.28 7.81
CA SER A 460 26.28 -40.26 7.66
C SER A 460 27.00 -40.41 6.31
N THR A 461 27.04 -39.36 5.50
CA THR A 461 28.08 -39.24 4.47
C THR A 461 28.67 -37.83 4.46
N ARG A 462 29.93 -37.80 4.85
CA ARG A 462 30.85 -36.64 4.70
C ARG A 462 31.17 -36.47 3.23
N TRP A 463 31.07 -35.24 2.72
CA TRP A 463 31.76 -34.84 1.49
C TRP A 463 33.03 -34.07 1.85
N LYS A 464 34.16 -34.59 1.38
CA LYS A 464 35.47 -33.93 1.38
C LYS A 464 35.59 -33.09 0.09
N THR A 465 36.14 -31.92 0.27
CA THR A 465 36.69 -31.01 -0.74
C THR A 465 37.84 -31.61 -1.52
N SER A 466 37.86 -31.41 -2.81
CA SER A 466 39.04 -31.16 -3.64
C SER A 466 38.68 -30.09 -4.67
#